data_d789346ac086e2bbbf4a99496c33ddc2
#
_entry.id   d789346ac086e2bbbf4a99496c33ddc2
#
_cell.length_a   1.000
_cell.length_b   1.000
_cell.length_c   1.000
_cell.angle_alpha   90.00
_cell.angle_beta   90.00
_cell.angle_gamma   90.00
#
_symmetry.space_group_name_H-M   'P 1'
#
loop_
_entity.id
_entity.type
_entity.pdbx_description
1 polymer ?
#
loop_
_entity_poly.entity_id
_entity_poly.type
_entity_poly.pdbx_seq_one_letter_code
_entity_poly.pdbx_strand_id
1 'polypeptide(L)'
;MSNYKVTKEDEVIIDFTRDTLLPIADEVTNFFSHWTNSNEEDALQKAFLYECRQKNIKITREVAITQYYKDLAFPEKKLDFFIFPEQQNQLLPSGIFIETKADHKTDTGITTNLDGRYQLFQYLYSSSHNPDENLNNSDYGIFLEWGQDHNTMQFRNLDLYSIVDNTVGAYIELWKTANKEKTKFAKIYQSKNSTIPIETLTVEALKNKCKENSLDTTGLQNKAQFVELLKENGITEA
;
A
#
# COMPACT_ATOMS: atom_id res chain seq x y z
N MET A 1 19.15 17.75 0.76
CA MET A 1 18.72 16.50 0.09
C MET A 1 18.30 16.89 -1.33
N SER A 2 18.86 16.24 -2.36
CA SER A 2 18.39 16.47 -3.73
C SER A 2 17.01 15.81 -3.90
N ASN A 3 16.01 16.58 -4.29
CA ASN A 3 14.69 16.04 -4.58
C ASN A 3 14.75 15.28 -5.91
N TYR A 4 14.15 14.10 -5.97
CA TYR A 4 13.92 13.36 -7.20
C TYR A 4 12.95 14.17 -8.08
N LYS A 5 13.22 14.23 -9.39
CA LYS A 5 12.32 14.89 -10.34
C LYS A 5 11.59 13.83 -11.15
N VAL A 6 10.27 13.80 -11.02
CA VAL A 6 9.38 12.88 -11.75
C VAL A 6 9.52 13.11 -13.26
N THR A 7 9.65 12.03 -14.02
CA THR A 7 9.76 12.03 -15.50
C THR A 7 8.43 11.65 -16.15
N LYS A 8 8.31 11.76 -17.45
CA LYS A 8 7.12 11.31 -18.20
C LYS A 8 6.90 9.79 -18.11
N GLU A 9 7.97 9.01 -18.02
CA GLU A 9 7.87 7.57 -17.83
C GLU A 9 7.33 7.25 -16.43
N ASP A 10 7.76 7.99 -15.41
CA ASP A 10 7.23 7.86 -14.07
C ASP A 10 5.73 8.18 -14.01
N GLU A 11 5.27 9.20 -14.74
CA GLU A 11 3.85 9.55 -14.83
C GLU A 11 3.00 8.40 -15.37
N VAL A 12 3.47 7.67 -16.39
CA VAL A 12 2.78 6.49 -16.93
C VAL A 12 2.61 5.41 -15.85
N ILE A 13 3.66 5.14 -15.07
CA ILE A 13 3.60 4.14 -14.00
C ILE A 13 2.75 4.62 -12.82
N ILE A 14 2.82 5.92 -12.49
CA ILE A 14 1.97 6.53 -11.45
C ILE A 14 0.50 6.39 -11.83
N ASP A 15 0.13 6.74 -13.07
CA ASP A 15 -1.24 6.66 -13.57
C ASP A 15 -1.74 5.20 -13.58
N PHE A 16 -0.91 4.26 -14.05
CA PHE A 16 -1.25 2.84 -14.01
C PHE A 16 -1.44 2.33 -12.56
N THR A 17 -0.58 2.75 -11.65
CA THR A 17 -0.68 2.37 -10.23
C THR A 17 -1.95 2.95 -9.60
N ARG A 18 -2.21 4.25 -9.81
CA ARG A 18 -3.34 4.97 -9.23
C ARG A 18 -4.69 4.52 -9.81
N ASP A 19 -4.77 4.43 -11.15
CA ASP A 19 -6.05 4.31 -11.86
C ASP A 19 -6.42 2.85 -12.17
N THR A 20 -5.45 1.93 -12.06
CA THR A 20 -5.66 0.51 -12.38
C THR A 20 -5.41 -0.39 -11.17
N LEU A 21 -4.23 -0.32 -10.56
CA LEU A 21 -3.87 -1.27 -9.49
C LEU A 21 -4.53 -0.95 -8.15
N LEU A 22 -4.55 0.33 -7.76
CA LEU A 22 -5.15 0.73 -6.49
C LEU A 22 -6.65 0.36 -6.41
N PRO A 23 -7.50 0.62 -7.43
CA PRO A 23 -8.89 0.18 -7.39
C PRO A 23 -9.08 -1.33 -7.25
N ILE A 24 -8.18 -2.13 -7.86
CA ILE A 24 -8.21 -3.59 -7.69
C ILE A 24 -7.85 -3.98 -6.26
N ALA A 25 -6.81 -3.38 -5.71
CA ALA A 25 -6.38 -3.64 -4.34
C ALA A 25 -7.44 -3.22 -3.33
N ASP A 26 -8.12 -2.09 -3.55
CA ASP A 26 -9.24 -1.62 -2.73
C ASP A 26 -10.43 -2.59 -2.78
N GLU A 27 -10.79 -3.08 -3.97
CA GLU A 27 -11.86 -4.06 -4.15
C GLU A 27 -11.58 -5.36 -3.37
N VAL A 28 -10.36 -5.89 -3.48
CA VAL A 28 -9.92 -7.08 -2.74
C VAL A 28 -9.95 -6.82 -1.23
N THR A 29 -9.38 -5.70 -0.78
CA THR A 29 -9.33 -5.33 0.63
C THR A 29 -10.74 -5.20 1.20
N ASN A 30 -11.64 -4.49 0.51
CA ASN A 30 -13.03 -4.32 0.93
C ASN A 30 -13.78 -5.65 1.02
N PHE A 31 -13.61 -6.55 0.06
CA PHE A 31 -14.23 -7.87 0.11
C PHE A 31 -13.80 -8.65 1.36
N PHE A 32 -12.50 -8.69 1.65
CA PHE A 32 -11.98 -9.45 2.78
C PHE A 32 -12.19 -8.76 4.14
N SER A 33 -12.38 -7.44 4.19
CA SER A 33 -12.70 -6.72 5.42
C SER A 33 -14.00 -7.20 6.08
N HIS A 34 -14.92 -7.73 5.30
CA HIS A 34 -16.19 -8.32 5.78
C HIS A 34 -16.03 -9.73 6.36
N TRP A 35 -14.87 -10.36 6.18
CA TRP A 35 -14.60 -11.73 6.60
C TRP A 35 -13.58 -11.74 7.73
N THR A 36 -14.04 -11.68 8.96
CA THR A 36 -13.26 -11.42 10.18
C THR A 36 -12.11 -12.39 10.50
N ASN A 37 -11.96 -13.49 9.76
CA ASN A 37 -10.96 -14.51 10.04
C ASN A 37 -10.05 -14.88 8.86
N SER A 38 -10.13 -14.19 7.72
CA SER A 38 -9.42 -14.58 6.50
C SER A 38 -8.27 -13.64 6.11
N ASN A 39 -7.62 -13.01 7.07
CA ASN A 39 -6.50 -12.10 6.83
C ASN A 39 -5.19 -12.85 6.51
N GLU A 40 -5.29 -14.01 5.87
CA GLU A 40 -4.12 -14.68 5.35
C GLU A 40 -3.65 -13.92 4.11
N GLU A 41 -2.45 -13.39 4.15
CA GLU A 41 -1.80 -12.68 3.06
C GLU A 41 -1.91 -13.46 1.73
N ASP A 42 -1.78 -14.78 1.78
CA ASP A 42 -1.93 -15.67 0.62
C ASP A 42 -3.32 -15.60 -0.03
N ALA A 43 -4.40 -15.46 0.75
CA ALA A 43 -5.76 -15.34 0.21
C ALA A 43 -5.95 -13.99 -0.49
N LEU A 44 -5.48 -12.90 0.11
CA LEU A 44 -5.49 -11.55 -0.49
C LEU A 44 -4.67 -11.51 -1.78
N GLN A 45 -3.48 -12.09 -1.78
CA GLN A 45 -2.63 -12.20 -2.96
C GLN A 45 -3.29 -12.99 -4.09
N LYS A 46 -3.96 -14.11 -3.79
CA LYS A 46 -4.68 -14.91 -4.80
C LYS A 46 -5.85 -14.15 -5.40
N ALA A 47 -6.62 -13.43 -4.58
CA ALA A 47 -7.72 -12.61 -5.05
C ALA A 47 -7.22 -11.45 -5.94
N PHE A 48 -6.17 -10.75 -5.52
CA PHE A 48 -5.55 -9.69 -6.32
C PHE A 48 -5.06 -10.20 -7.69
N LEU A 49 -4.39 -11.35 -7.70
CA LEU A 49 -3.97 -12.00 -8.94
C LEU A 49 -5.14 -12.30 -9.85
N TYR A 50 -6.24 -12.82 -9.29
CA TYR A 50 -7.46 -13.13 -10.02
C TYR A 50 -8.05 -11.85 -10.65
N GLU A 51 -8.26 -10.80 -9.88
CA GLU A 51 -8.82 -9.53 -10.36
C GLU A 51 -7.93 -8.85 -11.42
N CYS A 52 -6.61 -8.85 -11.22
CA CYS A 52 -5.67 -8.36 -12.22
C CYS A 52 -5.84 -9.10 -13.56
N ARG A 53 -5.97 -10.42 -13.52
CA ARG A 53 -6.16 -11.25 -14.74
C ARG A 53 -7.52 -11.00 -15.41
N GLN A 54 -8.60 -10.79 -14.64
CA GLN A 54 -9.91 -10.41 -15.19
C GLN A 54 -9.84 -9.09 -15.96
N LYS A 55 -8.98 -8.16 -15.52
CA LYS A 55 -8.73 -6.88 -16.20
C LYS A 55 -7.61 -6.97 -17.27
N ASN A 56 -7.21 -8.18 -17.65
CA ASN A 56 -6.17 -8.47 -18.66
C ASN A 56 -4.79 -7.87 -18.31
N ILE A 57 -4.48 -7.73 -17.03
CA ILE A 57 -3.15 -7.33 -16.59
C ILE A 57 -2.23 -8.55 -16.65
N LYS A 58 -1.13 -8.42 -17.41
CA LYS A 58 -0.09 -9.44 -17.49
C LYS A 58 0.76 -9.40 -16.22
N ILE A 59 0.45 -10.28 -15.30
CA ILE A 59 1.04 -10.39 -13.97
C ILE A 59 1.36 -11.84 -13.63
N THR A 60 2.45 -12.07 -12.92
CA THR A 60 2.81 -13.38 -12.35
C THR A 60 3.06 -13.26 -10.86
N ARG A 61 2.93 -14.38 -10.14
CA ARG A 61 3.11 -14.46 -8.68
C ARG A 61 4.28 -15.37 -8.34
N GLU A 62 4.89 -15.13 -7.16
CA GLU A 62 5.97 -15.94 -6.60
C GLU A 62 7.20 -16.06 -7.51
N VAL A 63 7.67 -14.91 -7.99
CA VAL A 63 8.83 -14.85 -8.89
C VAL A 63 10.11 -15.06 -8.11
N ALA A 64 10.88 -16.07 -8.48
CA ALA A 64 12.17 -16.34 -7.86
C ALA A 64 13.20 -15.25 -8.23
N ILE A 65 13.76 -14.61 -7.23
CA ILE A 65 14.82 -13.60 -7.38
C ILE A 65 16.05 -14.05 -6.60
N THR A 66 17.12 -14.34 -7.32
CA THR A 66 18.42 -14.58 -6.68
C THR A 66 18.89 -13.32 -5.99
N GLN A 67 19.20 -13.42 -4.71
CA GLN A 67 19.71 -12.27 -3.95
C GLN A 67 21.20 -12.10 -4.22
N TYR A 68 21.66 -10.84 -4.26
CA TYR A 68 23.06 -10.54 -4.51
C TYR A 68 23.66 -9.59 -3.46
N TYR A 69 24.91 -9.83 -3.10
CA TYR A 69 25.78 -8.86 -2.46
C TYR A 69 27.02 -8.71 -3.34
N LYS A 70 27.10 -7.63 -4.08
CA LYS A 70 28.07 -7.47 -5.20
C LYS A 70 27.92 -8.66 -6.16
N ASP A 71 28.98 -9.41 -6.39
CA ASP A 71 29.00 -10.57 -7.30
C ASP A 71 28.69 -11.91 -6.58
N LEU A 72 28.45 -11.87 -5.25
CA LEU A 72 28.14 -13.06 -4.47
C LEU A 72 26.63 -13.32 -4.49
N ALA A 73 26.25 -14.45 -5.09
CA ALA A 73 24.88 -14.90 -5.11
C ALA A 73 24.49 -15.59 -3.79
N PHE A 74 23.29 -15.30 -3.32
CA PHE A 74 22.63 -15.93 -2.17
C PHE A 74 21.43 -16.75 -2.64
N PRO A 75 20.84 -17.57 -1.77
CA PRO A 75 19.62 -18.29 -2.09
C PRO A 75 18.52 -17.39 -2.61
N GLU A 76 17.72 -17.90 -3.55
CA GLU A 76 16.58 -17.21 -4.09
C GLU A 76 15.53 -16.91 -3.01
N LYS A 77 14.90 -15.77 -3.15
CA LYS A 77 13.66 -15.41 -2.46
C LYS A 77 12.54 -15.22 -3.47
N LYS A 78 11.32 -15.31 -3.01
CA LYS A 78 10.14 -15.12 -3.84
C LYS A 78 9.62 -13.71 -3.67
N LEU A 79 9.58 -12.98 -4.78
CA LEU A 79 8.84 -11.74 -4.93
C LEU A 79 7.35 -12.08 -5.05
N ASP A 80 6.47 -11.36 -4.38
CA ASP A 80 5.05 -11.67 -4.40
C ASP A 80 4.47 -11.57 -5.81
N PHE A 81 4.70 -10.44 -6.52
CA PHE A 81 4.23 -10.30 -7.89
C PHE A 81 5.21 -9.54 -8.77
N PHE A 82 5.13 -9.85 -10.06
CA PHE A 82 5.77 -9.10 -11.13
C PHE A 82 4.76 -8.77 -12.22
N ILE A 83 4.64 -7.48 -12.56
CA ILE A 83 3.86 -6.99 -13.69
C ILE A 83 4.81 -6.78 -14.86
N PHE A 84 4.50 -7.43 -15.98
CA PHE A 84 5.28 -7.30 -17.21
C PHE A 84 5.09 -5.93 -17.87
N PRO A 85 6.09 -5.40 -18.58
CA PRO A 85 5.94 -4.13 -19.28
C PRO A 85 4.91 -4.18 -20.42
N GLU A 86 4.78 -5.32 -21.12
CA GLU A 86 3.83 -5.50 -22.22
C GLU A 86 2.44 -5.82 -21.70
N GLN A 87 1.60 -4.81 -21.53
CA GLN A 87 0.19 -4.97 -21.22
C GLN A 87 -0.67 -5.02 -22.48
N GLN A 88 -1.86 -5.58 -22.41
CA GLN A 88 -2.72 -5.74 -23.58
C GLN A 88 -3.07 -4.41 -24.26
N ASN A 89 -3.28 -3.36 -23.49
CA ASN A 89 -3.76 -2.07 -23.97
C ASN A 89 -2.73 -0.95 -23.92
N GLN A 90 -1.56 -1.20 -23.31
CA GLN A 90 -0.50 -0.20 -23.18
C GLN A 90 0.86 -0.87 -22.96
N LEU A 91 1.92 -0.18 -23.37
CA LEU A 91 3.29 -0.55 -23.03
C LEU A 91 3.72 0.28 -21.82
N LEU A 92 4.09 -0.38 -20.74
CA LEU A 92 4.72 0.27 -19.60
C LEU A 92 6.22 0.46 -19.90
N PRO A 93 6.84 1.55 -19.43
CA PRO A 93 8.27 1.81 -19.65
C PRO A 93 9.18 0.76 -19.02
N SER A 94 8.69 0.01 -18.04
CA SER A 94 9.43 -1.02 -17.32
C SER A 94 8.47 -1.99 -16.65
N GLY A 95 8.96 -3.19 -16.28
CA GLY A 95 8.26 -4.08 -15.38
C GLY A 95 8.15 -3.49 -13.96
N ILE A 96 7.21 -3.97 -13.17
CA ILE A 96 6.95 -3.49 -11.82
C ILE A 96 7.01 -4.65 -10.84
N PHE A 97 7.85 -4.55 -9.82
CA PHE A 97 7.90 -5.46 -8.69
C PHE A 97 6.85 -5.07 -7.66
N ILE A 98 6.17 -6.06 -7.09
CA ILE A 98 5.21 -5.80 -6.01
C ILE A 98 5.53 -6.72 -4.84
N GLU A 99 5.73 -6.11 -3.68
CA GLU A 99 5.80 -6.77 -2.38
C GLU A 99 4.57 -6.39 -1.58
N THR A 100 3.89 -7.38 -1.02
CA THR A 100 2.66 -7.18 -0.27
C THR A 100 2.85 -7.50 1.20
N LYS A 101 2.07 -6.87 2.06
CA LYS A 101 1.98 -7.22 3.48
C LYS A 101 0.54 -7.11 3.95
N ALA A 102 0.09 -8.14 4.66
CA ALA A 102 -1.09 -8.01 5.49
C ALA A 102 -0.71 -7.29 6.78
N ASP A 103 -1.52 -6.33 7.19
CA ASP A 103 -1.33 -5.66 8.48
C ASP A 103 -1.65 -6.66 9.60
N HIS A 104 -0.63 -7.21 10.22
CA HIS A 104 -0.79 -8.01 11.42
C HIS A 104 -0.72 -7.08 12.63
N LYS A 105 -1.87 -6.82 13.26
CA LYS A 105 -1.88 -6.17 14.56
C LYS A 105 -1.03 -6.97 15.54
N THR A 106 0.04 -6.36 16.01
CA THR A 106 0.60 -6.71 17.30
C THR A 106 -0.24 -6.04 18.38
N ASP A 107 -0.41 -6.68 19.55
CA ASP A 107 -1.14 -6.13 20.71
C ASP A 107 -0.62 -4.77 21.21
N THR A 108 0.45 -4.25 20.63
CA THR A 108 1.16 -3.03 21.03
C THR A 108 1.01 -1.85 20.06
N GLY A 109 0.20 -1.95 19.02
CA GLY A 109 -0.05 -0.83 18.09
C GLY A 109 0.68 -0.96 16.74
N ILE A 110 0.61 0.06 15.94
CA ILE A 110 1.04 0.15 14.55
C ILE A 110 2.44 -0.44 14.34
N THR A 111 2.53 -1.63 13.77
CA THR A 111 3.77 -2.13 13.21
C THR A 111 4.00 -1.40 11.89
N THR A 112 4.99 -0.52 11.87
CA THR A 112 5.51 -0.03 10.60
C THR A 112 6.09 -1.23 9.85
N ASN A 113 5.47 -1.66 8.75
CA ASN A 113 5.97 -2.75 7.91
C ASN A 113 7.23 -2.32 7.13
N LEU A 114 8.26 -1.93 7.87
CA LEU A 114 9.56 -1.56 7.28
C LEU A 114 10.17 -2.74 6.54
N ASP A 115 9.96 -3.96 7.03
CA ASP A 115 10.55 -5.18 6.46
C ASP A 115 10.12 -5.43 5.01
N GLY A 116 8.86 -5.19 4.67
CA GLY A 116 8.38 -5.32 3.29
C GLY A 116 9.04 -4.35 2.32
N ARG A 117 9.25 -3.11 2.73
CA ARG A 117 9.97 -2.11 1.92
C ARG A 117 11.43 -2.50 1.71
N TYR A 118 12.10 -2.98 2.75
CA TYR A 118 13.47 -3.49 2.61
C TYR A 118 13.55 -4.71 1.70
N GLN A 119 12.59 -5.62 1.76
CA GLN A 119 12.51 -6.76 0.85
C GLN A 119 12.36 -6.28 -0.59
N LEU A 120 11.43 -5.35 -0.86
CA LEU A 120 11.25 -4.75 -2.18
C LEU A 120 12.55 -4.11 -2.72
N PHE A 121 13.26 -3.33 -1.89
CA PHE A 121 14.52 -2.71 -2.28
C PHE A 121 15.62 -3.73 -2.56
N GLN A 122 15.66 -4.83 -1.79
CA GLN A 122 16.59 -5.94 -2.07
C GLN A 122 16.28 -6.61 -3.42
N TYR A 123 15.02 -6.81 -3.76
CA TYR A 123 14.62 -7.35 -5.06
C TYR A 123 15.01 -6.42 -6.21
N LEU A 124 14.74 -5.13 -6.09
CA LEU A 124 15.12 -4.15 -7.09
C LEU A 124 16.65 -4.05 -7.28
N TYR A 125 17.41 -4.08 -6.20
CA TYR A 125 18.87 -4.15 -6.28
C TYR A 125 19.35 -5.42 -6.98
N SER A 126 18.86 -6.57 -6.53
CA SER A 126 19.26 -7.88 -7.04
C SER A 126 18.82 -8.12 -8.49
N SER A 127 17.76 -7.44 -8.93
CA SER A 127 17.26 -7.57 -10.30
C SER A 127 18.29 -7.19 -11.35
N SER A 128 19.20 -6.24 -11.07
CA SER A 128 20.26 -5.83 -11.99
C SER A 128 21.23 -6.95 -12.37
N HIS A 129 21.27 -8.03 -11.60
CA HIS A 129 22.12 -9.21 -11.82
C HIS A 129 21.31 -10.39 -12.38
N ASN A 130 19.98 -10.23 -12.57
CA ASN A 130 19.14 -11.32 -13.03
C ASN A 130 19.33 -11.55 -14.54
N PRO A 131 19.44 -12.81 -15.01
CA PRO A 131 19.57 -13.13 -16.43
C PRO A 131 18.28 -12.86 -17.23
N ASP A 132 17.09 -12.80 -16.57
CA ASP A 132 15.84 -12.42 -17.22
C ASP A 132 15.84 -10.91 -17.47
N GLU A 133 15.81 -10.51 -18.75
CA GLU A 133 15.84 -9.12 -19.15
C GLU A 133 14.64 -8.32 -18.63
N ASN A 134 13.46 -8.93 -18.48
CA ASN A 134 12.29 -8.26 -17.91
C ASN A 134 12.52 -7.88 -16.46
N LEU A 135 13.14 -8.75 -15.69
CA LEU A 135 13.48 -8.49 -14.29
C LEU A 135 14.66 -7.52 -14.17
N ASN A 136 15.69 -7.72 -14.99
CA ASN A 136 16.90 -6.90 -14.96
C ASN A 136 16.59 -5.42 -15.23
N ASN A 137 15.77 -5.14 -16.23
CA ASN A 137 15.40 -3.78 -16.64
C ASN A 137 14.32 -3.13 -15.76
N SER A 138 13.87 -3.80 -14.70
CA SER A 138 12.81 -3.26 -13.84
C SER A 138 13.36 -2.26 -12.83
N ASP A 139 12.85 -1.04 -12.88
CA ASP A 139 13.25 0.08 -12.03
C ASP A 139 12.18 0.51 -11.03
N TYR A 140 10.98 -0.07 -11.11
CA TYR A 140 9.84 0.30 -10.28
C TYR A 140 9.44 -0.81 -9.33
N GLY A 141 9.11 -0.42 -8.13
CA GLY A 141 8.59 -1.31 -7.10
C GLY A 141 7.40 -0.73 -6.38
N ILE A 142 6.40 -1.55 -6.15
CA ILE A 142 5.22 -1.24 -5.36
C ILE A 142 5.30 -1.97 -4.03
N PHE A 143 5.16 -1.24 -2.95
CA PHE A 143 4.81 -1.78 -1.65
C PHE A 143 3.29 -1.65 -1.48
N LEU A 144 2.61 -2.78 -1.35
CA LEU A 144 1.16 -2.86 -1.18
C LEU A 144 0.84 -3.43 0.20
N GLU A 145 0.18 -2.64 1.01
CA GLU A 145 -0.31 -3.03 2.32
C GLU A 145 -1.83 -3.19 2.27
N TRP A 146 -2.31 -4.40 2.62
CA TRP A 146 -3.72 -4.69 2.69
C TRP A 146 -4.29 -4.04 3.94
N GLY A 147 -5.19 -3.08 3.76
CA GLY A 147 -5.87 -2.45 4.87
C GLY A 147 -6.68 -3.45 5.68
N GLN A 148 -6.68 -3.29 6.98
CA GLN A 148 -7.52 -4.08 7.89
C GLN A 148 -8.52 -3.16 8.58
N ASP A 149 -9.75 -3.65 8.73
CA ASP A 149 -10.68 -2.97 9.60
C ASP A 149 -10.27 -3.12 11.06
N HIS A 150 -9.88 -2.00 11.65
CA HIS A 150 -9.58 -1.92 13.07
C HIS A 150 -10.83 -1.93 13.95
N ASN A 151 -12.03 -1.97 13.34
CA ASN A 151 -13.31 -1.79 14.02
C ASN A 151 -14.08 -3.10 14.30
N THR A 152 -13.42 -4.26 14.33
CA THR A 152 -14.07 -5.53 14.72
C THR A 152 -14.80 -5.44 16.06
N MET A 153 -14.49 -4.44 16.90
CA MET A 153 -15.25 -4.14 18.11
C MET A 153 -16.60 -3.44 17.86
N GLN A 154 -16.77 -2.76 16.73
CA GLN A 154 -18.05 -2.08 16.43
C GLN A 154 -19.15 -3.07 16.08
N PHE A 155 -18.83 -4.21 15.47
CA PHE A 155 -19.81 -5.25 15.15
C PHE A 155 -20.51 -5.86 16.37
N ARG A 156 -19.90 -5.77 17.56
CA ARG A 156 -20.49 -6.32 18.80
C ARG A 156 -21.61 -5.45 19.39
N ASN A 157 -21.68 -4.19 18.97
CA ASN A 157 -22.64 -3.20 19.48
C ASN A 157 -23.59 -2.66 18.40
N LEU A 158 -23.70 -3.35 17.25
CA LEU A 158 -24.62 -2.94 16.20
C LEU A 158 -26.06 -3.28 16.61
N ASP A 159 -26.93 -2.30 16.44
CA ASP A 159 -28.37 -2.54 16.51
C ASP A 159 -28.83 -3.49 15.40
N LEU A 160 -29.86 -4.27 15.68
CA LEU A 160 -30.46 -5.16 14.69
C LEU A 160 -30.88 -4.31 13.46
N TYR A 161 -30.45 -4.70 12.26
CA TYR A 161 -30.66 -3.99 10.98
C TYR A 161 -29.77 -2.77 10.71
N SER A 162 -28.73 -2.50 11.50
CA SER A 162 -27.74 -1.49 11.13
C SER A 162 -27.00 -1.90 9.85
N ILE A 163 -26.91 -0.98 8.90
CA ILE A 163 -26.05 -1.13 7.71
C ILE A 163 -24.67 -0.58 8.09
N VAL A 164 -23.65 -1.39 7.97
CA VAL A 164 -22.25 -0.97 8.16
C VAL A 164 -21.66 -0.72 6.79
N ASP A 165 -21.37 0.53 6.49
CA ASP A 165 -20.57 0.91 5.34
C ASP A 165 -19.12 1.00 5.81
N ASN A 166 -18.38 -0.07 5.57
CA ASN A 166 -17.00 -0.20 6.03
C ASN A 166 -16.09 -0.19 4.81
N THR A 167 -15.67 1.01 4.41
CA THR A 167 -14.70 1.18 3.32
C THR A 167 -13.30 1.14 3.89
N VAL A 168 -12.68 -0.03 3.85
CA VAL A 168 -11.25 -0.19 4.11
C VAL A 168 -10.53 -0.23 2.78
N GLY A 169 -9.60 0.67 2.56
CA GLY A 169 -8.81 0.71 1.33
C GLY A 169 -7.43 0.08 1.51
N ALA A 170 -6.82 -0.27 0.40
CA ALA A 170 -5.43 -0.68 0.35
C ALA A 170 -4.50 0.54 0.40
N TYR A 171 -3.30 0.34 0.94
CA TYR A 171 -2.26 1.36 0.92
C TYR A 171 -1.17 0.97 -0.07
N ILE A 172 -0.84 1.87 -0.99
CA ILE A 172 0.18 1.64 -2.01
C ILE A 172 1.25 2.73 -1.94
N GLU A 173 2.51 2.32 -1.95
CA GLU A 173 3.66 3.19 -2.24
C GLU A 173 4.32 2.71 -3.53
N LEU A 174 4.57 3.64 -4.46
CA LEU A 174 5.36 3.40 -5.65
C LEU A 174 6.75 4.00 -5.48
N TRP A 175 7.75 3.17 -5.66
CA TRP A 175 9.16 3.48 -5.55
C TRP A 175 9.87 3.32 -6.89
N LYS A 176 10.87 4.16 -7.15
CA LYS A 176 11.76 4.05 -8.31
C LYS A 176 13.21 4.03 -7.87
N THR A 177 14.04 3.27 -8.60
CA THR A 177 15.49 3.36 -8.46
C THR A 177 15.98 4.75 -8.88
N ALA A 178 16.76 5.40 -8.04
CA ALA A 178 17.23 6.77 -8.27
C ALA A 178 18.67 6.84 -8.77
N ASN A 179 19.30 5.69 -8.97
CA ASN A 179 20.65 5.57 -9.56
C ASN A 179 20.81 4.22 -10.29
N LYS A 180 21.79 4.16 -11.20
CA LYS A 180 22.03 2.98 -12.04
C LYS A 180 22.39 1.72 -11.24
N GLU A 181 23.06 1.89 -10.12
CA GLU A 181 23.47 0.81 -9.22
C GLU A 181 22.31 0.28 -8.38
N LYS A 182 21.10 0.82 -8.53
CA LYS A 182 19.87 0.46 -7.78
C LYS A 182 20.08 0.42 -6.26
N THR A 183 20.91 1.32 -5.74
CA THR A 183 21.19 1.46 -4.30
C THR A 183 20.48 2.65 -3.64
N LYS A 184 19.83 3.49 -4.45
CA LYS A 184 19.05 4.64 -4.00
C LYS A 184 17.64 4.55 -4.58
N PHE A 185 16.64 4.86 -3.75
CA PHE A 185 15.23 4.76 -4.09
C PHE A 185 14.52 6.06 -3.80
N ALA A 186 13.60 6.44 -4.67
CA ALA A 186 12.72 7.58 -4.50
C ALA A 186 11.27 7.08 -4.43
N LYS A 187 10.53 7.50 -3.42
CA LYS A 187 9.07 7.32 -3.41
C LYS A 187 8.47 8.37 -4.34
N ILE A 188 7.82 7.94 -5.42
CA ILE A 188 7.28 8.82 -6.46
C ILE A 188 5.76 8.92 -6.45
N TYR A 189 5.08 7.99 -5.75
CA TYR A 189 3.65 8.03 -5.52
C TYR A 189 3.33 7.34 -4.19
N GLN A 190 2.25 7.78 -3.57
CA GLN A 190 1.66 7.17 -2.40
C GLN A 190 0.15 7.37 -2.50
N SER A 191 -0.63 6.28 -2.36
CA SER A 191 -2.07 6.42 -2.20
C SER A 191 -2.32 7.24 -0.94
N LYS A 192 -3.33 8.08 -0.98
CA LYS A 192 -3.85 8.62 0.29
C LYS A 192 -4.30 7.40 1.10
N ASN A 193 -3.92 7.31 2.36
CA ASN A 193 -4.60 6.39 3.26
C ASN A 193 -6.09 6.61 3.01
N SER A 194 -6.87 5.53 2.89
CA SER A 194 -8.33 5.66 2.92
C SER A 194 -8.62 6.54 4.12
N THR A 195 -9.08 7.73 3.84
CA THR A 195 -9.18 8.79 4.83
C THR A 195 -10.18 8.29 5.85
N ILE A 196 -9.67 7.91 7.01
CA ILE A 196 -10.53 7.48 8.12
C ILE A 196 -11.35 8.73 8.47
N PRO A 197 -12.68 8.72 8.28
CA PRO A 197 -13.49 9.85 8.69
C PRO A 197 -13.18 10.18 10.14
N ILE A 198 -12.91 11.47 10.44
CA ILE A 198 -12.52 11.86 11.82
C ILE A 198 -13.54 11.41 12.87
N GLU A 199 -14.78 11.18 12.48
CA GLU A 199 -15.83 10.66 13.33
C GLU A 199 -15.54 9.25 13.86
N THR A 200 -14.74 8.47 13.17
CA THR A 200 -14.38 7.11 13.58
C THR A 200 -13.20 7.07 14.56
N LEU A 201 -12.42 8.14 14.64
CA LEU A 201 -11.25 8.22 15.49
C LEU A 201 -11.61 8.12 16.98
N THR A 202 -10.67 7.58 17.77
CA THR A 202 -10.76 7.66 19.24
C THR A 202 -10.61 9.11 19.71
N VAL A 203 -11.09 9.43 20.92
CA VAL A 203 -10.93 10.76 21.50
C VAL A 203 -9.45 11.17 21.59
N GLU A 204 -8.58 10.22 21.89
CA GLU A 204 -7.14 10.47 21.98
C GLU A 204 -6.52 10.79 20.61
N ALA A 205 -6.90 10.04 19.56
CA ALA A 205 -6.49 10.33 18.19
C ALA A 205 -6.98 11.71 17.72
N LEU A 206 -8.22 12.09 18.04
CA LEU A 206 -8.78 13.39 17.73
C LEU A 206 -8.01 14.51 18.46
N LYS A 207 -7.65 14.33 19.73
CA LYS A 207 -6.80 15.28 20.48
C LYS A 207 -5.45 15.48 19.84
N ASN A 208 -4.80 14.39 19.43
CA ASN A 208 -3.53 14.45 18.73
C ASN A 208 -3.66 15.18 17.39
N LYS A 209 -4.71 14.90 16.62
CA LYS A 209 -5.00 15.59 15.37
C LYS A 209 -5.23 17.09 15.55
N CYS A 210 -5.98 17.49 16.59
CA CYS A 210 -6.13 18.90 16.95
C CYS A 210 -4.79 19.55 17.29
N LYS A 211 -3.96 18.86 18.06
CA LYS A 211 -2.61 19.35 18.44
C LYS A 211 -1.69 19.51 17.24
N GLU A 212 -1.68 18.56 16.32
CA GLU A 212 -0.91 18.61 15.06
C GLU A 212 -1.31 19.82 14.21
N ASN A 213 -2.57 20.20 14.23
CA ASN A 213 -3.11 21.34 13.52
C ASN A 213 -3.14 22.63 14.35
N SER A 214 -2.50 22.64 15.53
CA SER A 214 -2.42 23.81 16.43
C SER A 214 -3.76 24.37 16.86
N LEU A 215 -4.79 23.51 16.98
CA LEU A 215 -6.14 23.91 17.39
C LEU A 215 -6.25 23.95 18.93
N ASP A 216 -6.93 24.97 19.44
CA ASP A 216 -7.20 25.08 20.88
C ASP A 216 -8.32 24.11 21.27
N THR A 217 -7.99 23.18 22.15
CA THR A 217 -8.91 22.17 22.68
C THR A 217 -9.40 22.47 24.09
N THR A 218 -9.14 23.69 24.59
CA THR A 218 -9.51 24.09 25.95
C THR A 218 -11.04 24.02 26.10
N GLY A 219 -11.51 23.29 27.11
CA GLY A 219 -12.93 23.12 27.38
C GLY A 219 -13.65 22.00 26.62
N LEU A 220 -12.97 21.33 25.67
CA LEU A 220 -13.57 20.17 24.97
C LEU A 220 -13.56 18.93 25.86
N GLN A 221 -14.74 18.29 26.01
CA GLN A 221 -14.90 17.18 26.94
C GLN A 221 -15.29 15.86 26.27
N ASN A 222 -15.90 15.90 25.09
CA ASN A 222 -16.40 14.70 24.43
C ASN A 222 -16.00 14.62 22.95
N LYS A 223 -16.17 13.43 22.37
CA LYS A 223 -15.76 13.11 20.99
C LYS A 223 -16.39 14.08 19.97
N ALA A 224 -17.68 14.39 20.12
CA ALA A 224 -18.42 15.22 19.16
C ALA A 224 -17.81 16.63 19.04
N GLN A 225 -17.38 17.22 20.16
CA GLN A 225 -16.75 18.56 20.17
C GLN A 225 -15.40 18.56 19.44
N PHE A 226 -14.58 17.52 19.58
CA PHE A 226 -13.32 17.41 18.82
C PHE A 226 -13.56 17.25 17.33
N VAL A 227 -14.57 16.43 16.94
CA VAL A 227 -14.95 16.26 15.54
C VAL A 227 -15.48 17.57 14.95
N GLU A 228 -16.32 18.29 15.66
CA GLU A 228 -16.85 19.59 15.23
C GLU A 228 -15.72 20.62 15.04
N LEU A 229 -14.82 20.76 16.01
CA LEU A 229 -13.66 21.66 15.90
C LEU A 229 -12.81 21.35 14.69
N LEU A 230 -12.52 20.07 14.42
CA LEU A 230 -11.73 19.65 13.24
C LEU A 230 -12.45 20.00 11.95
N LYS A 231 -13.76 19.71 11.83
CA LYS A 231 -14.58 20.03 10.66
C LYS A 231 -14.67 21.52 10.38
N GLU A 232 -14.85 22.36 11.41
CA GLU A 232 -14.86 23.82 11.27
C GLU A 232 -13.54 24.36 10.72
N ASN A 233 -12.42 23.64 10.95
CA ASN A 233 -11.10 23.96 10.40
C ASN A 233 -10.78 23.22 9.08
N GLY A 234 -11.78 22.63 8.42
CA GLY A 234 -11.63 21.96 7.13
C GLY A 234 -10.95 20.59 7.19
N ILE A 235 -10.82 20.01 8.38
CA ILE A 235 -10.20 18.70 8.62
C ILE A 235 -11.32 17.70 8.77
N THR A 236 -11.61 16.94 7.71
CA THR A 236 -12.69 15.93 7.68
C THR A 236 -12.17 14.51 7.75
N GLU A 237 -10.84 14.34 7.70
CA GLU A 237 -10.17 13.05 7.50
C GLU A 237 -8.90 12.97 8.37
N ALA A 238 -8.54 11.74 8.76
CA ALA A 238 -7.37 11.45 9.61
C ALA A 238 -6.09 11.24 8.79
#